data_46376dda9706465e11bafb2911e52a71
#
_entry.id   46376dda9706465e11bafb2911e52a71
#
_cell.length_a   1.000
_cell.length_b   1.000
_cell.length_c   1.000
_cell.angle_alpha   90.00
_cell.angle_beta   90.00
_cell.angle_gamma   90.00
#
_symmetry.space_group_name_H-M   'P 1'
#
loop_
_entity.id
_entity.type
_entity.pdbx_description
1 polymer ?
#
loop_
_entity_poly.entity_id
_entity_poly.type
_entity_poly.pdbx_seq_one_letter_code
_entity_poly.pdbx_strand_id
1 'polypeptide(L)'
;WFQKQEFNDSQGDDDDNNDNGADDKKVIYDFNEPYANMLEKYRKLDKITVLSAIYKKSLFTDNNIRFNEKQTYFSDTKVLVQLLNNAKNIKSNEESVYVKRHHNDKAKNPAISQFTREETMPDYFVAYKNAIKAAGTNERIINHLYYILAKFVVKEYIMKMRWSEDDRWRNEFFTELATLAKDINNKVLKDDFTHAEKAMVKSMKHNDFAKMKKKAMRVLFNRKIVKMIKNPRVRNKTITLYVFNKMKLKENWVVFESFMGRNCSGQPKYVYKYLQEAYGDKYKCIWVVDRKGVEIPGKHKTCKRFSLKYYYYMNRSKYWVNNMRQPLSIPRREETVMLATWHGTPLKRLVFDMDDVHSANPRYKDIVFKQTRAWDYLLSDNPFSTERFQ
;
A
#
# COMPACT_ATOMS: atom_id res chain seq x y z
N TRP A 1 -2.13 0.59 30.74
CA TRP A 1 -2.03 0.54 29.28
C TRP A 1 -3.20 -0.25 28.73
N PHE A 2 -3.81 0.23 27.65
CA PHE A 2 -4.91 -0.42 26.97
C PHE A 2 -4.42 -1.16 25.74
N GLN A 3 -5.03 -2.28 25.42
CA GLN A 3 -4.82 -2.91 24.12
C GLN A 3 -5.38 -2.00 23.03
N LYS A 4 -4.61 -1.78 21.97
CA LYS A 4 -5.08 -1.02 20.81
C LYS A 4 -5.89 -1.95 19.90
N GLN A 5 -7.18 -1.70 19.78
CA GLN A 5 -8.03 -2.34 18.79
C GLN A 5 -8.37 -1.30 17.71
N GLU A 6 -8.05 -1.58 16.47
CA GLU A 6 -8.44 -0.75 15.33
C GLU A 6 -9.77 -1.28 14.78
N PHE A 7 -10.76 -0.41 14.75
CA PHE A 7 -12.07 -0.71 14.18
C PHE A 7 -12.15 -0.14 12.76
N ASN A 8 -12.38 -1.00 11.77
CA ASN A 8 -12.67 -0.61 10.40
C ASN A 8 -14.17 -0.64 10.17
N ASP A 9 -14.77 0.45 9.74
CA ASP A 9 -16.19 0.56 9.41
C ASP A 9 -16.59 -0.25 8.14
N SER A 10 -15.65 -0.94 7.50
CA SER A 10 -15.90 -1.72 6.29
C SER A 10 -15.24 -3.09 6.36
N GLN A 11 -16.08 -4.11 6.33
CA GLN A 11 -15.70 -5.42 5.80
C GLN A 11 -15.69 -5.31 4.26
N GLY A 12 -14.60 -4.87 3.70
CA GLY A 12 -14.37 -4.87 2.25
C GLY A 12 -13.14 -5.68 1.95
N ASP A 13 -13.31 -6.71 1.14
CA ASP A 13 -12.22 -7.55 0.63
C ASP A 13 -11.19 -6.71 -0.13
N ASP A 14 -10.25 -6.13 0.60
CA ASP A 14 -9.04 -5.54 0.03
C ASP A 14 -7.97 -6.62 -0.08
N ASP A 15 -8.04 -7.37 -1.17
CA ASP A 15 -7.06 -8.38 -1.60
C ASP A 15 -5.74 -7.77 -2.10
N ASP A 16 -5.18 -6.76 -1.45
CA ASP A 16 -3.86 -6.23 -1.87
C ASP A 16 -2.93 -5.81 -0.72
N ASN A 17 -3.28 -6.11 0.54
CA ASN A 17 -2.36 -5.97 1.67
C ASN A 17 -2.23 -7.29 2.43
N ASN A 18 -1.68 -8.31 1.77
CA ASN A 18 -1.08 -9.41 2.48
C ASN A 18 0.29 -8.96 2.99
N ASP A 19 0.29 -8.09 3.97
CA ASP A 19 1.39 -7.92 4.88
C ASP A 19 1.37 -9.19 5.75
N ASN A 20 2.33 -10.09 5.49
CA ASN A 20 2.50 -11.31 6.24
C ASN A 20 2.40 -10.96 7.72
N GLY A 21 1.36 -11.48 8.36
CA GLY A 21 1.22 -11.42 9.79
C GLY A 21 2.50 -11.92 10.44
N ALA A 22 3.34 -11.01 10.86
CA ALA A 22 4.21 -11.28 11.97
C ALA A 22 3.25 -11.60 13.11
N ASP A 23 3.32 -12.83 13.58
CA ASP A 23 2.68 -13.30 14.80
C ASP A 23 2.68 -12.14 15.79
N ASP A 24 1.51 -11.51 16.01
CA ASP A 24 1.30 -10.55 17.08
C ASP A 24 1.36 -11.34 18.38
N LYS A 25 2.58 -11.73 18.76
CA LYS A 25 2.84 -12.27 20.08
C LYS A 25 2.40 -11.19 21.05
N LYS A 26 1.27 -11.44 21.68
CA LYS A 26 0.71 -10.67 22.78
C LYS A 26 1.84 -10.39 23.78
N VAL A 27 2.41 -9.20 23.74
CA VAL A 27 3.47 -8.82 24.67
C VAL A 27 2.77 -8.54 26.00
N ILE A 28 2.81 -9.52 26.89
CA ILE A 28 2.34 -9.37 28.27
C ILE A 28 3.41 -8.59 29.00
N TYR A 29 3.09 -7.39 29.45
CA TYR A 29 3.98 -6.57 30.28
C TYR A 29 3.83 -6.98 31.73
N ASP A 30 4.95 -7.28 32.38
CA ASP A 30 5.00 -7.40 33.84
C ASP A 30 5.23 -6.01 34.46
N PHE A 31 4.19 -5.49 35.08
CA PHE A 31 4.17 -4.14 35.66
C PHE A 31 4.78 -4.06 37.05
N ASN A 32 5.20 -5.16 37.61
CA ASN A 32 6.03 -5.20 38.81
C ASN A 32 7.52 -5.03 38.48
N GLU A 33 7.88 -5.06 37.19
CA GLU A 33 9.25 -4.77 36.77
C GLU A 33 9.61 -3.29 36.99
N PRO A 34 10.87 -3.00 37.38
CA PRO A 34 11.36 -1.63 37.44
C PRO A 34 11.15 -0.89 36.12
N TYR A 35 10.77 0.38 36.20
CA TYR A 35 10.55 1.30 35.07
C TYR A 35 11.62 1.19 33.97
N ALA A 36 12.82 0.90 34.33
CA ALA A 36 13.96 0.64 33.47
C ALA A 36 13.73 -0.45 32.42
N ASN A 37 13.09 -1.54 32.80
CA ASN A 37 12.86 -2.69 31.92
C ASN A 37 11.65 -2.46 31.01
N MET A 38 10.72 -1.60 31.42
CA MET A 38 9.56 -1.23 30.61
C MET A 38 9.96 -0.51 29.32
N LEU A 39 10.96 0.40 29.37
CA LEU A 39 11.42 1.10 28.17
C LEU A 39 12.09 0.15 27.17
N GLU A 40 12.74 -0.90 27.59
CA GLU A 40 13.26 -1.92 26.69
C GLU A 40 12.13 -2.72 26.03
N LYS A 41 11.04 -2.97 26.74
CA LYS A 41 9.84 -3.60 26.17
C LYS A 41 9.15 -2.70 25.15
N TYR A 42 9.13 -1.36 25.36
CA TYR A 42 8.68 -0.40 24.35
C TYR A 42 9.47 -0.40 23.06
N ARG A 43 10.71 -0.84 23.11
CA ARG A 43 11.56 -1.03 21.93
C ARG A 43 10.90 -1.92 20.87
N LYS A 44 10.00 -2.80 21.28
CA LYS A 44 9.24 -3.69 20.39
C LYS A 44 7.95 -3.07 19.85
N LEU A 45 7.53 -1.91 20.32
CA LEU A 45 6.35 -1.21 19.86
C LEU A 45 6.64 -0.36 18.62
N ASP A 46 5.78 -0.44 17.63
CA ASP A 46 5.93 0.33 16.39
C ASP A 46 5.64 1.83 16.56
N LYS A 47 4.86 2.19 17.58
CA LYS A 47 4.44 3.59 17.82
C LYS A 47 4.35 3.88 19.30
N ILE A 48 5.01 4.96 19.74
CA ILE A 48 4.77 5.57 21.03
C ILE A 48 3.61 6.55 20.88
N THR A 49 2.62 6.45 21.76
CA THR A 49 1.47 7.37 21.77
C THR A 49 0.97 7.59 23.20
N VAL A 50 0.53 8.80 23.51
CA VAL A 50 -0.12 9.12 24.79
C VAL A 50 -1.54 8.55 24.91
N LEU A 51 -2.13 8.10 23.80
CA LEU A 51 -3.52 7.66 23.75
C LEU A 51 -3.79 6.30 24.41
N SER A 52 -2.75 5.53 24.70
CA SER A 52 -2.87 4.18 25.27
C SER A 52 -2.75 4.14 26.81
N ALA A 53 -2.89 5.27 27.47
CA ALA A 53 -2.77 5.35 28.94
C ALA A 53 -3.66 6.43 29.53
N ILE A 54 -3.93 6.32 30.85
CA ILE A 54 -4.56 7.34 31.67
C ILE A 54 -3.48 7.94 32.61
N TYR A 55 -3.47 9.25 32.73
CA TYR A 55 -2.46 9.98 33.49
C TYR A 55 -3.11 10.76 34.62
N LYS A 56 -2.46 10.80 35.79
CA LYS A 56 -2.86 11.73 36.85
C LYS A 56 -2.64 13.16 36.36
N LYS A 57 -3.63 14.04 36.58
CA LYS A 57 -3.56 15.46 36.20
C LYS A 57 -2.34 16.15 36.86
N SER A 58 -2.05 15.82 38.11
CA SER A 58 -0.88 16.35 38.83
C SER A 58 0.44 16.09 38.11
N LEU A 59 0.58 14.96 37.41
CA LEU A 59 1.79 14.67 36.64
C LEU A 59 2.06 15.74 35.56
N PHE A 60 1.00 16.31 34.99
CA PHE A 60 1.11 17.41 34.03
C PHE A 60 1.34 18.75 34.72
N THR A 61 0.52 19.07 35.75
CA THR A 61 0.55 20.38 36.41
C THR A 61 1.83 20.61 37.19
N ASP A 62 2.25 19.62 37.97
CA ASP A 62 3.38 19.76 38.90
C ASP A 62 4.73 19.76 38.14
N ASN A 63 4.76 19.19 36.93
CA ASN A 63 5.95 19.14 36.08
C ASN A 63 5.87 20.09 34.89
N ASN A 64 4.86 20.95 34.83
CA ASN A 64 4.62 21.91 33.75
C ASN A 64 4.68 21.27 32.33
N ILE A 65 4.09 20.07 32.19
CA ILE A 65 4.05 19.34 30.93
C ILE A 65 2.91 19.88 30.06
N ARG A 66 3.24 20.33 28.84
CA ARG A 66 2.28 20.88 27.87
C ARG A 66 2.51 20.35 26.50
N PHE A 67 1.41 20.16 25.75
CA PHE A 67 1.47 19.92 24.31
C PHE A 67 1.93 21.18 23.60
N ASN A 68 2.59 21.01 22.46
CA ASN A 68 2.95 22.13 21.59
C ASN A 68 1.75 22.45 20.69
N GLU A 69 1.06 23.56 20.96
CA GLU A 69 -0.14 24.00 20.23
C GLU A 69 0.13 24.34 18.77
N LYS A 70 1.38 24.63 18.41
CA LYS A 70 1.81 24.93 17.05
C LYS A 70 2.15 23.67 16.23
N GLN A 71 2.05 22.49 16.81
CA GLN A 71 2.44 21.22 16.20
C GLN A 71 1.22 20.34 16.00
N THR A 72 0.89 20.07 14.73
CA THR A 72 -0.27 19.24 14.36
C THR A 72 0.04 17.76 14.45
N TYR A 73 1.22 17.34 13.99
CA TYR A 73 1.61 15.94 13.95
C TYR A 73 2.67 15.63 15.00
N PHE A 74 2.64 14.42 15.56
CA PHE A 74 3.62 13.95 16.56
C PHE A 74 3.74 14.82 17.82
N SER A 75 2.73 15.61 18.15
CA SER A 75 2.72 16.50 19.31
C SER A 75 2.84 15.77 20.64
N ASP A 76 2.45 14.50 20.67
CA ASP A 76 2.49 13.61 21.83
C ASP A 76 3.91 13.06 22.14
N THR A 77 4.84 13.05 21.20
CA THR A 77 6.15 12.43 21.36
C THR A 77 6.96 13.05 22.50
N LYS A 78 7.08 14.39 22.52
CA LYS A 78 7.75 15.12 23.62
C LYS A 78 7.04 14.91 24.93
N VAL A 79 5.70 15.03 24.93
CA VAL A 79 4.88 14.92 26.13
C VAL A 79 5.04 13.54 26.77
N LEU A 80 5.01 12.47 25.98
CA LEU A 80 5.23 11.12 26.47
C LEU A 80 6.60 10.96 27.13
N VAL A 81 7.66 11.50 26.53
CA VAL A 81 9.01 11.49 27.11
C VAL A 81 9.03 12.20 28.46
N GLN A 82 8.41 13.38 28.57
CA GLN A 82 8.33 14.11 29.83
C GLN A 82 7.53 13.35 30.91
N LEU A 83 6.41 12.73 30.50
CA LEU A 83 5.61 11.90 31.41
C LEU A 83 6.40 10.70 31.91
N LEU A 84 7.12 10.03 31.03
CA LEU A 84 7.96 8.86 31.39
C LEU A 84 9.12 9.25 32.32
N ASN A 85 9.73 10.42 32.14
CA ASN A 85 10.79 10.91 33.02
C ASN A 85 10.30 11.26 34.43
N ASN A 86 9.03 11.66 34.59
CA ASN A 86 8.46 12.14 35.86
C ASN A 86 7.54 11.11 36.54
N ALA A 87 7.17 10.03 35.87
CA ALA A 87 6.30 9.01 36.42
C ALA A 87 7.03 8.16 37.47
N LYS A 88 6.55 8.18 38.72
CA LYS A 88 7.10 7.33 39.80
C LYS A 88 6.53 5.91 39.76
N ASN A 89 5.25 5.78 39.44
CA ASN A 89 4.53 4.52 39.43
C ASN A 89 3.74 4.38 38.13
N ILE A 90 3.85 3.23 37.46
CA ILE A 90 3.08 2.89 36.30
C ILE A 90 2.39 1.54 36.56
N LYS A 91 1.08 1.49 36.35
CA LYS A 91 0.27 0.25 36.46
C LYS A 91 -0.39 -0.06 35.14
N SER A 92 -0.57 -1.35 34.86
CA SER A 92 -1.32 -1.81 33.72
C SER A 92 -2.74 -2.19 34.07
N ASN A 93 -3.62 -2.03 33.09
CA ASN A 93 -4.92 -2.68 33.08
C ASN A 93 -5.05 -3.45 31.77
N GLU A 94 -4.95 -4.77 31.84
CA GLU A 94 -5.02 -5.66 30.66
C GLU A 94 -6.44 -5.84 30.13
N GLU A 95 -7.46 -5.54 30.94
CA GLU A 95 -8.87 -5.65 30.55
C GLU A 95 -9.35 -4.44 29.76
N SER A 96 -8.63 -3.33 29.81
CA SER A 96 -9.02 -2.09 29.17
C SER A 96 -8.54 -2.02 27.73
N VAL A 97 -9.45 -1.59 26.84
CA VAL A 97 -9.19 -1.47 25.39
C VAL A 97 -9.36 -0.01 24.97
N TYR A 98 -8.37 0.51 24.24
CA TYR A 98 -8.51 1.78 23.53
C TYR A 98 -8.93 1.51 22.08
N VAL A 99 -10.14 1.95 21.72
CA VAL A 99 -10.69 1.83 20.38
C VAL A 99 -10.37 3.08 19.56
N LYS A 100 -9.59 2.93 18.49
CA LYS A 100 -9.27 4.00 17.55
C LYS A 100 -10.13 3.88 16.31
N ARG A 101 -10.93 4.92 16.04
CA ARG A 101 -11.70 5.00 14.79
C ARG A 101 -10.79 5.34 13.60
N HIS A 102 -10.94 4.60 12.52
CA HIS A 102 -10.40 4.94 11.21
C HIS A 102 -11.47 5.55 10.33
N HIS A 103 -11.15 6.68 9.68
CA HIS A 103 -12.08 7.31 8.76
C HIS A 103 -12.07 6.57 7.41
N ASN A 104 -13.26 6.20 6.92
CA ASN A 104 -13.41 5.54 5.62
C ASN A 104 -13.22 6.50 4.45
N ASP A 105 -13.47 7.77 4.64
CA ASP A 105 -13.31 8.81 3.63
C ASP A 105 -11.97 9.54 3.80
N LYS A 106 -10.91 8.91 3.32
CA LYS A 106 -9.56 9.49 3.33
C LYS A 106 -9.42 10.72 2.43
N ALA A 107 -10.33 10.90 1.48
CA ALA A 107 -10.25 11.98 0.50
C ALA A 107 -10.90 13.26 1.02
N LYS A 108 -12.08 13.17 1.65
CA LYS A 108 -12.83 14.33 2.14
C LYS A 108 -12.62 14.61 3.62
N ASN A 109 -12.39 13.57 4.42
CA ASN A 109 -12.25 13.68 5.88
C ASN A 109 -11.16 12.74 6.40
N PRO A 110 -9.87 13.00 6.08
CA PRO A 110 -8.77 12.16 6.54
C PRO A 110 -8.58 12.30 8.05
N ALA A 111 -8.33 11.18 8.73
CA ALA A 111 -7.79 11.24 10.09
C ALA A 111 -6.35 11.75 10.06
N ILE A 112 -5.87 12.36 11.14
CA ILE A 112 -4.48 12.88 11.26
C ILE A 112 -3.43 11.83 10.84
N SER A 113 -3.66 10.55 11.15
CA SER A 113 -2.75 9.46 10.78
C SER A 113 -2.80 9.05 9.30
N GLN A 114 -3.68 9.63 8.50
CA GLN A 114 -3.89 9.31 7.09
C GLN A 114 -3.24 10.33 6.13
N PHE A 115 -2.67 11.41 6.65
CA PHE A 115 -1.90 12.38 5.88
C PHE A 115 -0.61 11.78 5.32
N THR A 116 -0.12 12.36 4.23
CA THR A 116 1.11 11.90 3.56
C THR A 116 2.34 12.15 4.44
N ARG A 117 3.42 11.43 4.15
CA ARG A 117 4.69 11.63 4.86
C ARG A 117 5.31 12.99 4.55
N GLU A 118 5.12 13.47 3.33
CA GLU A 118 5.60 14.78 2.90
C GLU A 118 5.02 15.91 3.78
N GLU A 119 3.71 15.86 4.01
CA GLU A 119 3.01 16.83 4.86
C GLU A 119 3.41 16.74 6.34
N THR A 120 3.73 15.56 6.83
CA THR A 120 3.98 15.33 8.26
C THR A 120 5.46 15.42 8.66
N MET A 121 6.39 15.42 7.71
CA MET A 121 7.83 15.41 8.00
C MET A 121 8.36 16.62 8.76
N PRO A 122 7.96 17.87 8.46
CA PRO A 122 8.43 19.03 9.23
C PRO A 122 8.13 18.89 10.73
N ASP A 123 6.90 18.49 11.06
CA ASP A 123 6.49 18.27 12.45
C ASP A 123 7.24 17.09 13.09
N TYR A 124 7.55 16.06 12.31
CA TYR A 124 8.35 14.93 12.77
C TYR A 124 9.74 15.37 13.26
N PHE A 125 10.43 16.22 12.49
CA PHE A 125 11.73 16.75 12.87
C PHE A 125 11.67 17.55 14.17
N VAL A 126 10.69 18.45 14.29
CA VAL A 126 10.47 19.26 15.51
C VAL A 126 10.15 18.38 16.71
N ALA A 127 9.24 17.43 16.55
CA ALA A 127 8.84 16.51 17.61
C ALA A 127 10.03 15.70 18.12
N TYR A 128 10.84 15.21 17.19
CA TYR A 128 11.96 14.34 17.51
C TYR A 128 13.08 15.10 18.25
N LYS A 129 13.47 16.29 17.75
CA LYS A 129 14.43 17.19 18.44
C LYS A 129 13.97 17.52 19.84
N ASN A 130 12.69 17.88 20.00
CA ASN A 130 12.12 18.20 21.30
C ASN A 130 12.05 17.00 22.25
N ALA A 131 11.79 15.80 21.72
CA ALA A 131 11.78 14.56 22.50
C ALA A 131 13.17 14.20 23.02
N ILE A 132 14.20 14.27 22.18
CA ILE A 132 15.60 14.06 22.58
C ILE A 132 16.00 15.06 23.67
N LYS A 133 15.67 16.36 23.49
CA LYS A 133 15.94 17.39 24.50
C LYS A 133 15.20 17.09 25.81
N ALA A 134 13.96 16.66 25.74
CA ALA A 134 13.14 16.32 26.92
C ALA A 134 13.62 15.06 27.65
N ALA A 135 14.31 14.14 26.97
CA ALA A 135 14.90 12.97 27.57
C ALA A 135 16.07 13.30 28.52
N GLY A 136 16.71 14.48 28.34
CA GLY A 136 17.82 14.95 29.18
C GLY A 136 18.98 13.99 29.14
N THR A 137 19.39 13.45 30.31
CA THR A 137 20.47 12.48 30.48
C THR A 137 19.99 11.02 30.57
N ASN A 138 18.69 10.77 30.36
CA ASN A 138 18.13 9.44 30.45
C ASN A 138 18.51 8.61 29.23
N GLU A 139 19.64 7.92 29.30
CA GLU A 139 20.17 7.10 28.19
C GLU A 139 19.18 6.06 27.66
N ARG A 140 18.30 5.54 28.49
CA ARG A 140 17.33 4.52 28.08
C ARG A 140 16.27 5.10 27.18
N ILE A 141 15.71 6.26 27.53
CA ILE A 141 14.78 6.98 26.69
C ILE A 141 15.46 7.44 25.40
N ILE A 142 16.67 7.99 25.47
CA ILE A 142 17.45 8.41 24.32
C ILE A 142 17.68 7.22 23.36
N ASN A 143 18.14 6.09 23.86
CA ASN A 143 18.37 4.89 23.07
C ASN A 143 17.07 4.39 22.42
N HIS A 144 15.95 4.44 23.14
CA HIS A 144 14.65 4.06 22.58
C HIS A 144 14.20 5.03 21.46
N LEU A 145 14.38 6.32 21.63
CA LEU A 145 14.09 7.32 20.59
C LEU A 145 14.98 7.08 19.36
N TYR A 146 16.26 6.80 19.53
CA TYR A 146 17.16 6.44 18.43
C TYR A 146 16.75 5.15 17.72
N TYR A 147 16.26 4.16 18.44
CA TYR A 147 15.71 2.94 17.85
C TYR A 147 14.49 3.25 16.96
N ILE A 148 13.54 4.06 17.47
CA ILE A 148 12.35 4.45 16.71
C ILE A 148 12.74 5.27 15.48
N LEU A 149 13.69 6.21 15.62
CA LEU A 149 14.20 6.97 14.49
C LEU A 149 14.82 6.06 13.43
N ALA A 150 15.67 5.13 13.82
CA ALA A 150 16.29 4.18 12.91
C ALA A 150 15.24 3.32 12.19
N LYS A 151 14.21 2.87 12.92
CA LYS A 151 13.09 2.11 12.37
C LYS A 151 12.28 2.94 11.37
N PHE A 152 11.97 4.19 11.71
CA PHE A 152 11.32 5.13 10.80
C PHE A 152 12.14 5.36 9.54
N VAL A 153 13.43 5.69 9.68
CA VAL A 153 14.34 5.93 8.56
C VAL A 153 14.36 4.72 7.61
N VAL A 154 14.56 3.53 8.13
CA VAL A 154 14.69 2.33 7.29
C VAL A 154 13.33 1.93 6.71
N LYS A 155 12.31 1.75 7.54
CA LYS A 155 11.05 1.13 7.11
C LYS A 155 10.10 2.12 6.43
N GLU A 156 10.03 3.36 6.90
CA GLU A 156 9.09 4.35 6.36
C GLU A 156 9.75 5.24 5.30
N TYR A 157 10.93 5.79 5.58
CA TYR A 157 11.58 6.72 4.67
C TYR A 157 12.30 6.03 3.51
N ILE A 158 13.06 4.96 3.76
CA ILE A 158 13.87 4.31 2.72
C ILE A 158 13.06 3.24 1.95
N MET A 159 12.39 2.34 2.66
CA MET A 159 11.88 1.10 2.07
C MET A 159 10.45 1.17 1.53
N LYS A 160 9.58 2.05 2.05
CA LYS A 160 8.20 2.19 1.56
C LYS A 160 8.09 3.09 0.32
N MET A 161 9.15 3.75 -0.09
CA MET A 161 9.09 4.74 -1.15
C MET A 161 9.32 4.18 -2.54
N ARG A 162 8.57 4.71 -3.50
CA ARG A 162 8.79 4.45 -4.91
C ARG A 162 9.94 5.34 -5.39
N TRP A 163 11.10 4.75 -5.63
CA TRP A 163 12.30 5.45 -6.09
C TRP A 163 12.25 5.91 -7.56
N SER A 164 11.15 5.64 -8.25
CA SER A 164 10.97 5.97 -9.68
C SER A 164 10.24 7.26 -9.95
N GLU A 165 9.59 7.82 -8.93
CA GLU A 165 8.79 9.03 -9.05
C GLU A 165 9.42 10.11 -8.18
N ASP A 166 9.15 11.35 -8.44
CA ASP A 166 9.70 12.56 -7.86
C ASP A 166 10.40 12.38 -6.49
N ASP A 167 11.74 12.25 -6.51
CA ASP A 167 12.58 12.08 -5.31
C ASP A 167 12.79 13.42 -4.56
N ARG A 168 12.06 14.50 -4.96
CA ARG A 168 12.26 15.86 -4.48
C ARG A 168 12.23 15.94 -2.95
N TRP A 169 11.16 15.50 -2.33
CA TRP A 169 11.02 15.57 -0.89
C TRP A 169 12.02 14.67 -0.13
N ARG A 170 12.48 13.57 -0.73
CA ARG A 170 13.56 12.75 -0.14
C ARG A 170 14.88 13.52 -0.11
N ASN A 171 15.16 14.28 -1.15
CA ASN A 171 16.35 15.14 -1.18
C ASN A 171 16.23 16.27 -0.18
N GLU A 172 15.04 16.89 -0.05
CA GLU A 172 14.78 17.96 0.91
C GLU A 172 14.99 17.52 2.35
N PHE A 173 14.43 16.34 2.72
CA PHE A 173 14.46 15.88 4.10
C PHE A 173 15.63 14.97 4.45
N PHE A 174 16.42 14.56 3.48
CA PHE A 174 17.55 13.66 3.74
C PHE A 174 18.58 14.25 4.69
N THR A 175 19.00 15.46 4.47
CA THR A 175 20.02 16.14 5.30
C THR A 175 19.53 16.33 6.72
N GLU A 176 18.25 16.67 6.90
CA GLU A 176 17.63 16.81 8.21
C GLU A 176 17.60 15.47 8.95
N LEU A 177 17.16 14.40 8.27
CA LEU A 177 17.21 13.05 8.83
C LEU A 177 18.62 12.57 9.14
N ALA A 178 19.58 12.90 8.28
CA ALA A 178 20.99 12.56 8.51
C ALA A 178 21.54 13.25 9.76
N THR A 179 21.15 14.50 9.97
CA THR A 179 21.51 15.27 11.18
C THR A 179 20.95 14.60 12.43
N LEU A 180 19.66 14.22 12.43
CA LEU A 180 19.04 13.50 13.55
C LEU A 180 19.65 12.11 13.77
N ALA A 181 20.00 11.42 12.69
CA ALA A 181 20.52 10.07 12.74
C ALA A 181 22.00 10.00 13.18
N LYS A 182 22.73 11.12 13.16
CA LYS A 182 24.18 11.19 13.44
C LYS A 182 24.54 10.50 14.76
N ASP A 183 23.74 10.73 15.78
CA ASP A 183 24.00 10.28 17.15
C ASP A 183 23.39 8.89 17.46
N ILE A 184 22.76 8.23 16.49
CA ILE A 184 22.22 6.88 16.69
C ILE A 184 23.34 5.93 17.15
N ASN A 185 23.17 5.36 18.33
CA ASN A 185 24.11 4.37 18.83
C ASN A 185 23.95 3.04 18.08
N ASN A 186 25.05 2.45 17.63
CA ASN A 186 25.04 1.16 16.93
C ASN A 186 24.46 0.03 17.78
N LYS A 187 24.52 0.13 19.12
CA LYS A 187 23.93 -0.86 20.03
C LYS A 187 22.42 -1.00 19.85
N VAL A 188 21.69 0.12 19.54
CA VAL A 188 20.22 0.08 19.33
C VAL A 188 19.83 -0.63 18.04
N LEU A 189 20.78 -0.85 17.12
CA LEU A 189 20.53 -1.53 15.84
C LEU A 189 20.80 -3.04 15.92
N LYS A 190 21.30 -3.55 17.06
CA LYS A 190 21.92 -4.87 17.12
C LYS A 190 20.97 -6.00 16.75
N ASP A 191 19.78 -6.03 17.32
CA ASP A 191 18.92 -7.21 17.29
C ASP A 191 17.81 -7.17 16.22
N ASP A 192 17.26 -6.00 15.91
CA ASP A 192 16.07 -5.85 15.07
C ASP A 192 16.35 -5.38 13.63
N PHE A 193 17.62 -5.14 13.31
CA PHE A 193 17.99 -4.64 11.98
C PHE A 193 18.92 -5.64 11.27
N THR A 194 18.60 -5.94 10.03
CA THR A 194 19.45 -6.73 9.15
C THR A 194 20.77 -6.00 8.86
N HIS A 195 21.78 -6.74 8.43
CA HIS A 195 23.08 -6.15 8.05
C HIS A 195 22.94 -5.04 6.98
N ALA A 196 22.06 -5.24 6.02
CA ALA A 196 21.78 -4.25 4.98
C ALA A 196 21.13 -2.98 5.55
N GLU A 197 20.18 -3.12 6.48
CA GLU A 197 19.51 -2.00 7.14
C GLU A 197 20.49 -1.21 8.03
N LYS A 198 21.34 -1.87 8.80
CA LYS A 198 22.44 -1.23 9.55
C LYS A 198 23.36 -0.42 8.63
N ALA A 199 23.68 -0.99 7.46
CA ALA A 199 24.51 -0.30 6.48
C ALA A 199 23.82 0.90 5.82
N MET A 200 22.48 0.91 5.70
CA MET A 200 21.70 2.07 5.26
C MET A 200 21.71 3.20 6.29
N VAL A 201 21.45 2.88 7.57
CA VAL A 201 21.54 3.84 8.68
C VAL A 201 22.94 4.43 8.76
N LYS A 202 23.99 3.61 8.65
CA LYS A 202 25.38 4.09 8.62
C LYS A 202 25.62 5.07 7.49
N SER A 203 25.09 4.82 6.27
CA SER A 203 25.24 5.75 5.16
C SER A 203 24.51 7.08 5.42
N MET A 204 23.33 7.03 6.06
CA MET A 204 22.60 8.23 6.46
C MET A 204 23.36 9.04 7.52
N LYS A 205 23.93 8.39 8.55
CA LYS A 205 24.78 9.07 9.55
C LYS A 205 25.94 9.86 8.94
N HIS A 206 26.45 9.41 7.80
CA HIS A 206 27.51 10.10 7.05
C HIS A 206 26.99 11.03 5.97
N ASN A 207 25.70 11.34 5.96
CA ASN A 207 25.05 12.17 4.96
C ASN A 207 25.32 11.72 3.50
N ASP A 208 25.47 10.40 3.29
CA ASP A 208 25.78 9.80 1.98
C ASP A 208 24.50 9.21 1.35
N PHE A 209 23.74 10.11 0.70
CA PHE A 209 22.49 9.75 0.04
C PHE A 209 22.69 8.74 -1.10
N ALA A 210 23.70 8.92 -1.93
CA ALA A 210 23.95 8.05 -3.08
C ALA A 210 24.24 6.60 -2.64
N LYS A 211 25.06 6.43 -1.63
CA LYS A 211 25.40 5.13 -1.07
C LYS A 211 24.23 4.49 -0.36
N MET A 212 23.43 5.26 0.36
CA MET A 212 22.19 4.80 0.98
C MET A 212 21.20 4.31 -0.09
N LYS A 213 20.95 5.12 -1.13
CA LYS A 213 20.08 4.80 -2.27
C LYS A 213 20.52 3.50 -2.95
N LYS A 214 21.80 3.35 -3.27
CA LYS A 214 22.35 2.13 -3.89
C LYS A 214 22.09 0.89 -3.04
N LYS A 215 22.24 0.98 -1.72
CA LYS A 215 21.97 -0.15 -0.79
C LYS A 215 20.47 -0.46 -0.72
N ALA A 216 19.64 0.57 -0.61
CA ALA A 216 18.19 0.42 -0.60
C ALA A 216 17.68 -0.26 -1.88
N MET A 217 18.14 0.21 -3.06
CA MET A 217 17.79 -0.38 -4.35
C MET A 217 18.17 -1.87 -4.44
N ARG A 218 19.35 -2.25 -3.92
CA ARG A 218 19.77 -3.67 -3.88
C ARG A 218 18.82 -4.51 -3.01
N VAL A 219 18.44 -4.02 -1.83
CA VAL A 219 17.52 -4.73 -0.94
C VAL A 219 16.14 -4.86 -1.57
N LEU A 220 15.61 -3.77 -2.16
CA LEU A 220 14.32 -3.78 -2.86
C LEU A 220 14.32 -4.75 -4.05
N PHE A 221 15.42 -4.77 -4.82
CA PHE A 221 15.60 -5.72 -5.92
C PHE A 221 15.57 -7.17 -5.44
N ASN A 222 16.33 -7.49 -4.39
CA ASN A 222 16.34 -8.84 -3.80
C ASN A 222 14.95 -9.24 -3.27
N ARG A 223 14.26 -8.33 -2.58
CA ARG A 223 12.87 -8.57 -2.12
C ARG A 223 11.94 -8.82 -3.30
N LYS A 224 12.09 -8.07 -4.41
CA LYS A 224 11.32 -8.30 -5.63
C LYS A 224 11.58 -9.69 -6.23
N ILE A 225 12.84 -10.14 -6.28
CA ILE A 225 13.19 -11.49 -6.74
C ILE A 225 12.53 -12.54 -5.86
N VAL A 226 12.68 -12.45 -4.55
CA VAL A 226 12.05 -13.39 -3.61
C VAL A 226 10.52 -13.40 -3.77
N LYS A 227 9.91 -12.22 -3.92
CA LYS A 227 8.47 -12.10 -4.19
C LYS A 227 8.06 -12.74 -5.52
N MET A 228 8.88 -12.61 -6.56
CA MET A 228 8.65 -13.28 -7.85
C MET A 228 8.72 -14.80 -7.74
N ILE A 229 9.66 -15.33 -6.94
CA ILE A 229 9.77 -16.78 -6.72
C ILE A 229 8.54 -17.30 -5.97
N LYS A 230 8.14 -16.62 -4.90
CA LYS A 230 7.03 -17.03 -4.03
C LYS A 230 5.65 -16.77 -4.62
N ASN A 231 5.49 -15.75 -5.47
CA ASN A 231 4.19 -15.33 -6.01
C ASN A 231 4.16 -15.39 -7.55
N PRO A 232 3.48 -16.39 -8.12
CA PRO A 232 3.35 -16.54 -9.57
C PRO A 232 2.74 -15.34 -10.29
N ARG A 233 1.80 -14.61 -9.65
CA ARG A 233 1.19 -13.41 -10.25
C ARG A 233 2.23 -12.29 -10.42
N VAL A 234 3.05 -12.06 -9.42
CA VAL A 234 4.13 -11.05 -9.47
C VAL A 234 5.18 -11.43 -10.52
N ARG A 235 5.55 -12.71 -10.56
CA ARG A 235 6.48 -13.23 -11.57
C ARG A 235 5.94 -13.02 -12.99
N ASN A 236 4.71 -13.45 -13.25
CA ASN A 236 4.09 -13.36 -14.56
C ASN A 236 3.95 -11.90 -15.01
N LYS A 237 3.52 -10.99 -14.13
CA LYS A 237 3.49 -9.55 -14.40
C LYS A 237 4.88 -9.01 -14.77
N THR A 238 5.92 -9.41 -14.06
CA THR A 238 7.29 -8.95 -14.32
C THR A 238 7.79 -9.47 -15.67
N ILE A 239 7.58 -10.75 -16.00
CA ILE A 239 7.89 -11.32 -17.33
C ILE A 239 7.15 -10.55 -18.42
N THR A 240 5.89 -10.21 -18.19
CA THR A 240 5.09 -9.41 -19.13
C THR A 240 5.76 -8.08 -19.44
N LEU A 241 6.13 -7.31 -18.44
CA LEU A 241 6.71 -5.98 -18.62
C LEU A 241 8.07 -6.00 -19.35
N TYR A 242 8.91 -7.00 -19.05
CA TYR A 242 10.28 -7.03 -19.56
C TYR A 242 10.48 -7.91 -20.80
N VAL A 243 9.58 -8.86 -21.05
CA VAL A 243 9.67 -9.81 -22.15
C VAL A 243 8.51 -9.66 -23.14
N PHE A 244 7.28 -9.98 -22.70
CA PHE A 244 6.15 -10.05 -23.63
C PHE A 244 5.79 -8.71 -24.27
N ASN A 245 5.93 -7.63 -23.52
CA ASN A 245 5.65 -6.27 -23.99
C ASN A 245 6.63 -5.81 -25.10
N LYS A 246 7.81 -6.45 -25.19
CA LYS A 246 8.81 -6.18 -26.24
C LYS A 246 8.66 -7.05 -27.48
N MET A 247 7.83 -8.08 -27.43
CA MET A 247 7.61 -8.99 -28.57
C MET A 247 6.64 -8.34 -29.57
N LYS A 248 6.80 -8.66 -30.88
CA LYS A 248 5.91 -8.14 -31.92
C LYS A 248 4.44 -8.50 -31.64
N LEU A 249 3.55 -7.56 -31.85
CA LEU A 249 2.11 -7.76 -31.79
C LEU A 249 1.68 -8.77 -32.87
N LYS A 250 0.61 -9.49 -32.63
CA LYS A 250 -0.01 -10.40 -33.59
C LYS A 250 -1.32 -9.80 -34.06
N GLU A 251 -1.29 -9.28 -35.29
CA GLU A 251 -2.38 -8.47 -35.88
C GLU A 251 -3.71 -9.23 -35.99
N ASN A 252 -3.65 -10.57 -36.08
CA ASN A 252 -4.82 -11.43 -36.22
C ASN A 252 -5.22 -12.15 -34.94
N TRP A 253 -4.68 -11.76 -33.78
CA TRP A 253 -5.08 -12.36 -32.50
C TRP A 253 -6.12 -11.51 -31.80
N VAL A 254 -7.19 -12.19 -31.33
CA VAL A 254 -8.28 -11.59 -30.56
C VAL A 254 -8.42 -12.33 -29.25
N VAL A 255 -8.31 -11.60 -28.14
CA VAL A 255 -8.57 -12.13 -26.79
C VAL A 255 -9.98 -11.76 -26.38
N PHE A 256 -10.74 -12.76 -25.96
CA PHE A 256 -12.09 -12.63 -25.42
C PHE A 256 -12.09 -12.92 -23.94
N GLU A 257 -12.79 -12.11 -23.16
CA GLU A 257 -13.05 -12.36 -21.77
C GLU A 257 -14.50 -11.99 -21.43
N SER A 258 -15.23 -12.91 -20.82
CA SER A 258 -16.60 -12.70 -20.38
C SER A 258 -16.71 -12.97 -18.87
N PHE A 259 -17.25 -12.00 -18.13
CA PHE A 259 -17.45 -12.06 -16.68
C PHE A 259 -16.23 -12.58 -15.91
N MET A 260 -15.05 -11.97 -16.21
CA MET A 260 -13.75 -12.34 -15.62
C MET A 260 -13.34 -13.80 -15.88
N GLY A 261 -13.73 -14.36 -17.02
CA GLY A 261 -13.41 -15.75 -17.40
C GLY A 261 -14.32 -16.81 -16.78
N ARG A 262 -15.46 -16.42 -16.21
CA ARG A 262 -16.38 -17.35 -15.55
C ARG A 262 -17.25 -18.14 -16.53
N ASN A 263 -17.48 -17.61 -17.70
CA ASN A 263 -18.34 -18.22 -18.73
C ASN A 263 -18.01 -17.70 -20.12
N CYS A 264 -18.69 -18.24 -21.14
CA CYS A 264 -18.70 -17.73 -22.53
C CYS A 264 -20.11 -17.21 -22.81
N SER A 265 -20.38 -15.95 -22.49
CA SER A 265 -21.72 -15.37 -22.62
C SER A 265 -21.65 -13.85 -22.87
N GLY A 266 -22.82 -13.21 -22.96
CA GLY A 266 -22.95 -11.81 -23.24
C GLY A 266 -22.39 -11.40 -24.59
N GLN A 267 -22.22 -10.12 -24.82
CA GLN A 267 -21.77 -9.56 -26.10
C GLN A 267 -20.42 -10.13 -26.60
N PRO A 268 -19.42 -10.44 -25.76
CA PRO A 268 -18.19 -11.07 -26.23
C PRO A 268 -18.43 -12.37 -26.99
N LYS A 269 -19.43 -13.19 -26.57
CA LYS A 269 -19.80 -14.42 -27.26
C LYS A 269 -20.34 -14.14 -28.66
N TYR A 270 -21.19 -13.14 -28.80
CA TYR A 270 -21.78 -12.81 -30.10
C TYR A 270 -20.76 -12.18 -31.07
N VAL A 271 -19.88 -11.33 -30.59
CA VAL A 271 -18.74 -10.82 -31.37
C VAL A 271 -17.85 -11.98 -31.84
N TYR A 272 -17.58 -12.94 -30.96
CA TYR A 272 -16.81 -14.13 -31.30
C TYR A 272 -17.50 -14.98 -32.38
N LYS A 273 -18.81 -15.27 -32.21
CA LYS A 273 -19.60 -16.00 -33.23
C LYS A 273 -19.53 -15.31 -34.59
N TYR A 274 -19.80 -14.03 -34.63
CA TYR A 274 -19.73 -13.23 -35.84
C TYR A 274 -18.34 -13.34 -36.51
N LEU A 275 -17.26 -13.22 -35.73
CA LEU A 275 -15.90 -13.39 -36.31
C LEU A 275 -15.66 -14.76 -36.90
N GLN A 276 -16.18 -15.82 -36.28
CA GLN A 276 -16.05 -17.19 -36.84
C GLN A 276 -16.87 -17.36 -38.10
N GLU A 277 -18.08 -16.82 -38.16
CA GLU A 277 -18.99 -16.92 -39.29
C GLU A 277 -18.52 -16.08 -40.51
N ALA A 278 -18.14 -14.83 -40.25
CA ALA A 278 -17.79 -13.87 -41.30
C ALA A 278 -16.34 -14.02 -41.83
N TYR A 279 -15.42 -14.47 -40.99
CA TYR A 279 -13.98 -14.43 -41.29
C TYR A 279 -13.27 -15.80 -41.14
N GLY A 280 -13.98 -16.83 -40.68
CA GLY A 280 -13.42 -18.19 -40.53
C GLY A 280 -12.12 -18.19 -39.71
N ASP A 281 -11.08 -18.76 -40.28
CA ASP A 281 -9.77 -18.95 -39.65
C ASP A 281 -8.84 -17.72 -39.71
N LYS A 282 -9.28 -16.61 -40.29
CA LYS A 282 -8.48 -15.38 -40.39
C LYS A 282 -8.00 -14.88 -39.05
N TYR A 283 -8.86 -14.98 -38.02
CA TYR A 283 -8.55 -14.54 -36.65
C TYR A 283 -8.32 -15.72 -35.71
N LYS A 284 -7.24 -15.65 -34.94
CA LYS A 284 -6.97 -16.57 -33.87
C LYS A 284 -7.66 -16.07 -32.61
N CYS A 285 -8.73 -16.73 -32.24
CA CYS A 285 -9.54 -16.41 -31.08
C CYS A 285 -9.01 -17.11 -29.82
N ILE A 286 -8.77 -16.35 -28.75
CA ILE A 286 -8.27 -16.82 -27.46
C ILE A 286 -9.28 -16.42 -26.38
N TRP A 287 -9.84 -17.41 -25.67
CA TRP A 287 -10.74 -17.17 -24.55
C TRP A 287 -10.02 -17.27 -23.21
N VAL A 288 -10.20 -16.24 -22.40
CA VAL A 288 -9.77 -16.23 -21.01
C VAL A 288 -10.81 -16.98 -20.17
N VAL A 289 -10.36 -18.00 -19.45
CA VAL A 289 -11.21 -18.81 -18.58
C VAL A 289 -10.63 -18.88 -17.18
N ASP A 290 -11.46 -18.79 -16.17
CA ASP A 290 -11.05 -18.91 -14.75
C ASP A 290 -11.58 -20.18 -14.09
N ARG A 291 -12.61 -20.80 -14.70
CA ARG A 291 -13.23 -22.06 -14.22
C ARG A 291 -12.99 -23.19 -15.20
N LYS A 292 -12.98 -24.42 -14.68
CA LYS A 292 -13.05 -25.63 -15.52
C LYS A 292 -14.48 -25.79 -16.07
N GLY A 293 -14.62 -26.44 -17.23
CA GLY A 293 -15.92 -26.76 -17.80
C GLY A 293 -16.65 -25.60 -18.50
N VAL A 294 -15.97 -24.50 -18.80
CA VAL A 294 -16.55 -23.44 -19.64
C VAL A 294 -16.61 -23.93 -21.08
N GLU A 295 -17.83 -24.15 -21.58
CA GLU A 295 -18.07 -24.54 -22.97
C GLU A 295 -17.98 -23.32 -23.90
N ILE A 296 -17.13 -23.43 -24.92
CA ILE A 296 -16.91 -22.38 -25.91
C ILE A 296 -17.10 -23.03 -27.29
N PRO A 297 -18.08 -22.59 -28.08
CA PRO A 297 -18.32 -23.19 -29.40
C PRO A 297 -17.23 -22.78 -30.38
N GLY A 298 -17.02 -23.59 -31.44
CA GLY A 298 -16.15 -23.27 -32.54
C GLY A 298 -14.65 -23.36 -32.23
N LYS A 299 -13.82 -22.83 -33.16
CA LYS A 299 -12.37 -22.95 -33.09
C LYS A 299 -11.73 -21.88 -32.24
N HIS A 300 -11.15 -22.28 -31.14
CA HIS A 300 -10.55 -21.34 -30.18
C HIS A 300 -9.33 -21.92 -29.47
N LYS A 301 -8.62 -21.05 -28.74
CA LYS A 301 -7.67 -21.44 -27.70
C LYS A 301 -8.14 -20.88 -26.36
N THR A 302 -7.74 -21.53 -25.28
CA THR A 302 -8.05 -21.06 -23.93
C THR A 302 -6.79 -20.75 -23.15
N CYS A 303 -6.90 -19.82 -22.21
CA CYS A 303 -5.90 -19.58 -21.19
C CYS A 303 -6.55 -19.26 -19.85
N LYS A 304 -5.96 -19.80 -18.77
CA LYS A 304 -6.42 -19.50 -17.41
C LYS A 304 -6.08 -18.07 -17.06
N ARG A 305 -7.03 -17.31 -16.50
CA ARG A 305 -6.84 -15.94 -16.06
C ARG A 305 -5.64 -15.84 -15.12
N PHE A 306 -4.83 -14.79 -15.28
CA PHE A 306 -3.58 -14.53 -14.56
C PHE A 306 -2.49 -15.60 -14.67
N SER A 307 -2.65 -16.60 -15.52
CA SER A 307 -1.55 -17.52 -15.87
C SER A 307 -0.51 -16.85 -16.76
N LEU A 308 0.66 -17.48 -16.92
CA LEU A 308 1.68 -16.96 -17.83
C LEU A 308 1.17 -16.87 -19.28
N LYS A 309 0.36 -17.86 -19.71
CA LYS A 309 -0.28 -17.85 -21.04
C LYS A 309 -1.26 -16.68 -21.19
N TYR A 310 -2.01 -16.34 -20.15
CA TYR A 310 -2.89 -15.17 -20.14
C TYR A 310 -2.11 -13.89 -20.42
N TYR A 311 -1.04 -13.63 -19.65
CA TYR A 311 -0.21 -12.45 -19.86
C TYR A 311 0.45 -12.44 -21.24
N TYR A 312 0.89 -13.61 -21.74
CA TYR A 312 1.44 -13.74 -23.08
C TYR A 312 0.42 -13.36 -24.15
N TYR A 313 -0.81 -13.90 -24.08
CA TYR A 313 -1.84 -13.58 -25.05
C TYR A 313 -2.32 -12.14 -24.95
N MET A 314 -2.56 -11.63 -23.77
CA MET A 314 -2.97 -10.23 -23.58
C MET A 314 -1.97 -9.26 -24.22
N ASN A 315 -0.68 -9.46 -24.01
CA ASN A 315 0.35 -8.54 -24.51
C ASN A 315 0.72 -8.75 -25.99
N ARG A 316 0.31 -9.87 -26.59
CA ARG A 316 0.62 -10.17 -27.98
C ARG A 316 -0.55 -9.99 -28.93
N SER A 317 -1.77 -9.87 -28.42
CA SER A 317 -2.98 -9.76 -29.24
C SER A 317 -3.28 -8.32 -29.62
N LYS A 318 -3.63 -8.13 -30.91
CA LYS A 318 -4.06 -6.84 -31.44
C LYS A 318 -5.39 -6.40 -30.85
N TYR A 319 -6.32 -7.34 -30.60
CA TYR A 319 -7.68 -7.03 -30.20
C TYR A 319 -8.02 -7.66 -28.85
N TRP A 320 -8.65 -6.88 -27.98
CA TRP A 320 -9.27 -7.35 -26.76
C TRP A 320 -10.78 -7.06 -26.80
N VAL A 321 -11.58 -8.07 -26.49
CA VAL A 321 -13.04 -7.97 -26.39
C VAL A 321 -13.48 -8.46 -25.04
N ASN A 322 -14.02 -7.58 -24.21
CA ASN A 322 -14.46 -7.97 -22.88
C ASN A 322 -15.65 -7.15 -22.39
N ASN A 323 -16.40 -7.72 -21.46
CA ASN A 323 -17.56 -7.09 -20.84
C ASN A 323 -17.34 -6.59 -19.41
N MET A 324 -16.12 -6.74 -18.89
CA MET A 324 -15.75 -6.30 -17.55
C MET A 324 -14.50 -5.43 -17.61
N ARG A 325 -14.33 -4.55 -16.61
CA ARG A 325 -13.16 -3.69 -16.54
C ARG A 325 -11.89 -4.53 -16.33
N GLN A 326 -10.86 -4.26 -17.10
CA GLN A 326 -9.58 -4.93 -16.93
C GLN A 326 -8.77 -4.34 -15.77
N PRO A 327 -8.08 -5.18 -14.97
CA PRO A 327 -7.21 -4.68 -13.92
C PRO A 327 -6.10 -3.77 -14.45
N LEU A 328 -5.83 -2.63 -13.80
CA LEU A 328 -4.73 -1.72 -14.15
C LEU A 328 -3.34 -2.39 -14.09
N SER A 329 -3.24 -3.55 -13.44
CA SER A 329 -2.01 -4.32 -13.38
C SER A 329 -1.63 -5.03 -14.67
N ILE A 330 -2.55 -5.05 -15.66
CA ILE A 330 -2.29 -5.63 -16.98
C ILE A 330 -1.99 -4.48 -17.94
N PRO A 331 -0.73 -4.31 -18.34
CA PRO A 331 -0.37 -3.23 -19.24
C PRO A 331 -0.98 -3.48 -20.63
N ARG A 332 -1.74 -2.51 -21.12
CA ARG A 332 -2.21 -2.46 -22.50
C ARG A 332 -1.14 -1.75 -23.35
N ARG A 333 -0.86 -2.28 -24.51
CA ARG A 333 -0.01 -1.61 -25.50
C ARG A 333 -0.83 -0.57 -26.27
N GLU A 334 -0.20 0.50 -26.71
CA GLU A 334 -0.86 1.56 -27.49
C GLU A 334 -1.50 1.02 -28.77
N GLU A 335 -0.82 0.05 -29.43
CA GLU A 335 -1.31 -0.54 -30.66
C GLU A 335 -2.44 -1.56 -30.46
N THR A 336 -2.74 -1.96 -29.23
CA THR A 336 -3.84 -2.88 -28.92
C THR A 336 -5.17 -2.14 -28.93
N VAL A 337 -6.13 -2.66 -29.69
CA VAL A 337 -7.49 -2.14 -29.77
C VAL A 337 -8.38 -2.89 -28.78
N MET A 338 -9.08 -2.15 -27.95
CA MET A 338 -9.96 -2.71 -26.91
C MET A 338 -11.41 -2.33 -27.13
N LEU A 339 -12.25 -3.35 -27.38
CA LEU A 339 -13.69 -3.25 -27.41
C LEU A 339 -14.25 -3.64 -26.04
N ALA A 340 -14.74 -2.67 -25.28
CA ALA A 340 -15.53 -2.88 -24.08
C ALA A 340 -17.00 -3.07 -24.48
N THR A 341 -17.59 -4.19 -24.11
CA THR A 341 -18.96 -4.50 -24.50
C THR A 341 -19.96 -4.25 -23.38
N TRP A 342 -19.47 -3.87 -22.19
CA TRP A 342 -20.28 -3.76 -21.00
C TRP A 342 -21.02 -5.06 -20.65
N HIS A 343 -21.96 -5.04 -19.70
CA HIS A 343 -22.57 -6.27 -19.17
C HIS A 343 -24.03 -6.11 -18.70
N GLY A 344 -24.71 -5.06 -19.17
CA GLY A 344 -26.12 -4.81 -18.89
C GLY A 344 -26.49 -3.34 -18.97
N THR A 345 -27.77 -3.04 -18.94
CA THR A 345 -28.30 -1.68 -18.95
C THR A 345 -28.01 -0.97 -17.61
N PRO A 346 -27.43 0.23 -17.58
CA PRO A 346 -27.10 0.94 -16.35
C PRO A 346 -28.37 1.52 -15.71
N LEU A 347 -28.93 0.83 -14.72
CA LEU A 347 -30.12 1.25 -14.01
C LEU A 347 -29.85 2.07 -12.75
N LYS A 348 -28.59 2.08 -12.27
CA LYS A 348 -28.17 2.79 -11.08
C LYS A 348 -27.24 3.94 -11.46
N ARG A 349 -27.16 4.97 -10.62
CA ARG A 349 -26.07 5.92 -10.70
C ARG A 349 -24.74 5.17 -10.49
N LEU A 350 -23.84 5.28 -11.44
CA LEU A 350 -22.58 4.53 -11.45
C LEU A 350 -21.40 5.50 -11.44
N VAL A 351 -20.38 5.12 -10.72
CA VAL A 351 -19.05 5.74 -10.71
C VAL A 351 -19.09 7.26 -10.52
N PHE A 352 -19.13 8.03 -11.62
CA PHE A 352 -19.03 9.49 -11.59
C PHE A 352 -20.35 10.15 -11.22
N ASP A 353 -21.48 9.51 -11.54
CA ASP A 353 -22.82 9.97 -11.19
C ASP A 353 -23.20 9.70 -9.72
N MET A 354 -22.36 8.94 -9.01
CA MET A 354 -22.56 8.72 -7.58
C MET A 354 -22.17 9.97 -6.80
N ASP A 355 -23.09 10.49 -5.99
CA ASP A 355 -22.82 11.62 -5.10
C ASP A 355 -21.73 11.25 -4.09
N ASP A 356 -21.89 10.12 -3.41
CA ASP A 356 -20.92 9.57 -2.47
C ASP A 356 -20.51 8.15 -2.85
N VAL A 357 -19.21 7.89 -2.75
CA VAL A 357 -18.66 6.55 -2.94
C VAL A 357 -18.72 5.82 -1.61
N HIS A 358 -19.77 5.03 -1.40
CA HIS A 358 -19.86 4.12 -0.24
C HIS A 358 -19.01 2.85 -0.40
N SER A 359 -18.06 2.87 -1.33
CA SER A 359 -17.12 1.77 -1.55
C SER A 359 -15.99 1.82 -0.52
N ALA A 360 -15.54 0.66 -0.09
CA ALA A 360 -14.36 0.50 0.74
C ALA A 360 -13.07 1.12 0.16
N ASN A 361 -13.06 1.39 -1.16
CA ASN A 361 -11.89 1.96 -1.83
C ASN A 361 -12.11 3.45 -2.15
N PRO A 362 -11.49 4.38 -1.40
CA PRO A 362 -11.59 5.82 -1.63
C PRO A 362 -11.06 6.26 -3.01
N ARG A 363 -10.28 5.42 -3.68
CA ARG A 363 -9.76 5.66 -5.03
C ARG A 363 -10.64 5.06 -6.14
N TYR A 364 -11.87 4.65 -5.83
CA TYR A 364 -12.73 3.95 -6.77
C TYR A 364 -12.94 4.73 -8.07
N LYS A 365 -13.32 6.01 -7.99
CA LYS A 365 -13.52 6.88 -9.17
C LYS A 365 -12.23 7.02 -10.00
N ASP A 366 -11.08 7.23 -9.36
CA ASP A 366 -9.77 7.32 -10.02
C ASP A 366 -9.40 6.01 -10.74
N ILE A 367 -9.63 4.87 -10.09
CA ILE A 367 -9.37 3.56 -10.69
C ILE A 367 -10.26 3.33 -11.91
N VAL A 368 -11.56 3.59 -11.80
CA VAL A 368 -12.49 3.42 -12.92
C VAL A 368 -12.13 4.37 -14.06
N PHE A 369 -11.84 5.63 -13.77
CA PHE A 369 -11.37 6.60 -14.77
C PHE A 369 -10.19 6.05 -15.57
N LYS A 370 -9.15 5.54 -14.88
CA LYS A 370 -7.98 4.96 -15.54
C LYS A 370 -8.30 3.69 -16.35
N GLN A 371 -9.26 2.90 -15.89
CA GLN A 371 -9.67 1.68 -16.59
C GLN A 371 -10.48 1.99 -17.85
N THR A 372 -11.39 2.98 -17.80
CA THR A 372 -12.21 3.35 -18.94
C THR A 372 -11.41 4.06 -20.03
N ARG A 373 -10.36 4.78 -19.69
CA ARG A 373 -9.42 5.38 -20.66
C ARG A 373 -8.62 4.35 -21.47
N ALA A 374 -8.65 3.09 -21.09
CA ALA A 374 -8.07 2.00 -21.89
C ALA A 374 -9.04 1.46 -22.95
N TRP A 375 -10.29 1.90 -23.02
CA TRP A 375 -11.25 1.49 -24.03
C TRP A 375 -11.12 2.35 -25.28
N ASP A 376 -10.99 1.72 -26.43
CA ASP A 376 -11.06 2.41 -27.72
C ASP A 376 -12.52 2.48 -28.21
N TYR A 377 -13.31 1.45 -27.89
CA TYR A 377 -14.72 1.37 -28.23
C TYR A 377 -15.51 0.85 -27.02
N LEU A 378 -16.69 1.45 -26.83
CA LEU A 378 -17.70 0.96 -25.88
C LEU A 378 -18.97 0.61 -26.63
N LEU A 379 -19.38 -0.66 -26.58
CA LEU A 379 -20.61 -1.12 -27.19
C LEU A 379 -21.80 -0.76 -26.28
N SER A 380 -22.81 -0.14 -26.85
CA SER A 380 -24.09 0.13 -26.20
C SER A 380 -25.18 -0.75 -26.80
N ASP A 381 -25.98 -1.40 -25.94
CA ASP A 381 -27.01 -2.36 -26.36
C ASP A 381 -28.33 -1.69 -26.76
N ASN A 382 -28.55 -0.44 -26.37
CA ASN A 382 -29.80 0.28 -26.58
C ASN A 382 -29.63 1.80 -26.44
N PRO A 383 -30.58 2.62 -26.96
CA PRO A 383 -30.50 4.07 -26.90
C PRO A 383 -30.36 4.63 -25.49
N PHE A 384 -31.06 4.06 -24.51
CA PHE A 384 -30.94 4.48 -23.11
C PHE A 384 -29.50 4.32 -22.58
N SER A 385 -28.89 3.17 -22.86
CA SER A 385 -27.48 2.94 -22.45
C SER A 385 -26.54 3.90 -23.16
N THR A 386 -26.79 4.19 -24.46
CA THR A 386 -25.99 5.15 -25.22
C THR A 386 -26.01 6.53 -24.58
N GLU A 387 -27.21 7.02 -24.24
CA GLU A 387 -27.38 8.31 -23.56
C GLU A 387 -26.65 8.37 -22.19
N ARG A 388 -26.63 7.25 -21.45
CA ARG A 388 -26.01 7.19 -20.10
C ARG A 388 -24.50 7.00 -20.12
N PHE A 389 -23.93 6.59 -21.23
CA PHE A 389 -22.48 6.41 -21.39
C PHE A 389 -21.77 7.63 -22.00
N GLN A 390 -22.52 8.63 -22.46
CA GLN A 390 -21.98 9.90 -22.95
C GLN A 390 -21.65 10.84 -21.79
#